data_e40820e3f442c37c77f98828b0f43dcd
#
_entry.id   e40820e3f442c37c77f98828b0f43dcd
#
_cell.length_a   1.000
_cell.length_b   1.000
_cell.length_c   1.000
_cell.angle_alpha   90.00
_cell.angle_beta   90.00
_cell.angle_gamma   90.00
#
_symmetry.space_group_name_H-M   'P 1'
#
loop_
_entity.id
_entity.type
_entity.pdbx_description
1 polymer ?
#
loop_
_entity_poly.entity_id
_entity_poly.type
_entity_poly.pdbx_seq_one_letter_code
_entity_poly.pdbx_strand_id
1 'polypeptide(L)'
;MDKIWLSSPHMGGNEQKYIQEAFDENWIAPLGPNVTQFEIDLETFQQQNVAVAALSSGTAALHLSLILVGVQPGDEVICQSMTFSASANPIAYLGATPIFIDSEYTTWNLCPIALEAAIIDRIKLGKKPKAIIGVHLYGMPFQVDKVQEIAQKYDIPLIEDSAESLGSTYKKQKCG
;
A
#
# COMPACT_ATOMS: atom_id res chain seq x y z
N MET A 1 23.53 19.45 20.29
CA MET A 1 23.00 19.08 18.96
C MET A 1 21.52 18.81 19.14
N ASP A 2 20.68 19.49 18.40
CA ASP A 2 19.26 19.22 18.40
C ASP A 2 19.00 17.85 17.78
N LYS A 3 18.06 17.10 18.35
CA LYS A 3 17.71 15.78 17.85
C LYS A 3 17.00 15.90 16.51
N ILE A 4 17.52 15.23 15.48
CA ILE A 4 16.86 15.12 14.19
C ILE A 4 15.95 13.89 14.22
N TRP A 5 14.65 14.12 14.03
CA TRP A 5 13.64 13.06 13.97
C TRP A 5 13.53 12.56 12.52
N LEU A 6 13.47 11.25 12.33
CA LEU A 6 13.26 10.66 11.01
C LEU A 6 11.88 11.06 10.45
N SER A 7 10.87 10.98 11.29
CA SER A 7 9.49 11.36 10.97
C SER A 7 8.82 11.83 12.26
N SER A 8 8.43 13.09 12.32
CA SER A 8 7.66 13.63 13.44
C SER A 8 6.20 13.79 13.06
N PRO A 9 5.25 13.54 14.00
CA PRO A 9 3.85 13.86 13.76
C PRO A 9 3.67 15.33 13.39
N HIS A 10 2.78 15.61 12.47
CA HIS A 10 2.37 16.95 12.09
C HIS A 10 0.91 17.18 12.49
N MET A 11 0.64 18.31 13.12
CA MET A 11 -0.71 18.73 13.48
C MET A 11 -1.15 19.85 12.56
N GLY A 12 -2.25 19.66 11.85
CA GLY A 12 -2.80 20.64 10.89
C GLY A 12 -3.56 21.79 11.54
N GLY A 13 -3.96 21.59 12.82
CA GLY A 13 -4.67 22.58 13.63
C GLY A 13 -6.20 22.41 13.68
N ASN A 14 -6.75 21.51 12.87
CA ASN A 14 -8.20 21.24 12.84
C ASN A 14 -8.59 19.97 13.60
N GLU A 15 -7.66 19.19 14.10
CA GLU A 15 -7.91 17.87 14.71
C GLU A 15 -8.86 17.97 15.89
N GLN A 16 -8.62 18.94 16.79
CA GLN A 16 -9.47 19.14 17.97
C GLN A 16 -10.89 19.56 17.60
N LYS A 17 -11.06 20.32 16.52
CA LYS A 17 -12.38 20.71 16.02
C LYS A 17 -13.18 19.48 15.60
N TYR A 18 -12.62 18.60 14.81
CA TYR A 18 -13.30 17.37 14.36
C TYR A 18 -13.59 16.40 15.51
N ILE A 19 -12.69 16.31 16.49
CA ILE A 19 -12.92 15.52 17.71
C ILE A 19 -14.11 16.09 18.49
N GLN A 20 -14.12 17.40 18.71
CA GLN A 20 -15.19 18.06 19.45
C GLN A 20 -16.55 17.90 18.74
N GLU A 21 -16.61 18.13 17.42
CA GLU A 21 -17.81 17.93 16.62
C GLU A 21 -18.35 16.49 16.73
N ALA A 22 -17.46 15.48 16.71
CA ALA A 22 -17.87 14.09 16.84
C ALA A 22 -18.51 13.81 18.21
N PHE A 23 -17.99 14.40 19.28
CA PHE A 23 -18.58 14.28 20.62
C PHE A 23 -19.88 15.06 20.75
N ASP A 24 -19.95 16.28 20.28
CA ASP A 24 -21.14 17.14 20.36
C ASP A 24 -22.33 16.54 19.61
N GLU A 25 -22.08 15.89 18.48
CA GLU A 25 -23.08 15.25 17.65
C GLU A 25 -23.28 13.74 17.94
N ASN A 26 -22.58 13.21 18.95
CA ASN A 26 -22.62 11.81 19.37
C ASN A 26 -22.17 10.81 18.26
N TRP A 27 -21.26 11.21 17.39
CA TRP A 27 -20.66 10.36 16.37
C TRP A 27 -19.33 9.74 16.86
N ILE A 28 -19.38 9.02 17.97
CA ILE A 28 -18.24 8.30 18.54
C ILE A 28 -18.26 6.79 18.20
N ALA A 29 -18.91 6.44 17.12
CA ALA A 29 -19.00 5.09 16.56
C ALA A 29 -18.07 4.93 15.33
N PRO A 30 -17.84 3.69 14.83
CA PRO A 30 -17.00 3.45 13.65
C PRO A 30 -17.49 4.08 12.36
N LEU A 31 -18.74 4.47 12.30
CA LEU A 31 -19.38 5.16 11.17
C LEU A 31 -19.70 6.59 11.55
N GLY A 32 -19.86 7.47 10.58
CA GLY A 32 -20.27 8.84 10.83
C GLY A 32 -19.83 9.82 9.75
N PRO A 33 -20.25 11.09 9.86
CA PRO A 33 -19.99 12.11 8.84
C PRO A 33 -18.51 12.29 8.52
N ASN A 34 -17.63 12.26 9.54
CA ASN A 34 -16.19 12.42 9.36
C ASN A 34 -15.57 11.27 8.56
N VAL A 35 -16.02 10.02 8.75
CA VAL A 35 -15.55 8.88 7.97
C VAL A 35 -15.98 9.01 6.52
N THR A 36 -17.27 9.30 6.29
CA THR A 36 -17.82 9.50 4.94
C THR A 36 -17.11 10.65 4.21
N GLN A 37 -16.89 11.78 4.90
CA GLN A 37 -16.21 12.91 4.29
C GLN A 37 -14.75 12.61 3.97
N PHE A 38 -14.06 11.88 4.83
CA PHE A 38 -12.69 11.43 4.58
C PHE A 38 -12.59 10.58 3.29
N GLU A 39 -13.52 9.64 3.10
CA GLU A 39 -13.58 8.83 1.89
C GLU A 39 -13.80 9.70 0.63
N ILE A 40 -14.78 10.61 0.67
CA ILE A 40 -15.07 11.55 -0.43
C ILE A 40 -13.87 12.47 -0.73
N ASP A 41 -13.21 12.98 0.31
CA ASP A 41 -12.07 13.87 0.14
C ASP A 41 -10.89 13.14 -0.52
N LEU A 42 -10.65 11.88 -0.17
CA LEU A 42 -9.62 11.07 -0.81
C LEU A 42 -9.97 10.71 -2.25
N GLU A 43 -11.21 10.35 -2.55
CA GLU A 43 -11.67 10.13 -3.93
C GLU A 43 -11.44 11.40 -4.78
N THR A 44 -11.82 12.56 -4.23
CA THR A 44 -11.63 13.86 -4.88
C THR A 44 -10.15 14.19 -5.05
N PHE A 45 -9.35 13.91 -4.02
CA PHE A 45 -7.91 14.15 -4.05
C PHE A 45 -7.23 13.33 -5.13
N GLN A 46 -7.57 12.06 -5.28
CA GLN A 46 -6.97 11.18 -6.28
C GLN A 46 -7.32 11.57 -7.72
N GLN A 47 -8.43 12.28 -7.94
CA GLN A 47 -8.88 12.74 -9.26
C GLN A 47 -8.99 11.61 -10.30
N GLN A 48 -9.14 10.39 -9.85
CA GLN A 48 -9.36 9.19 -10.64
C GLN A 48 -10.75 8.65 -10.33
N ASN A 49 -11.26 7.79 -11.20
CA ASN A 49 -12.52 7.11 -10.92
C ASN A 49 -12.25 5.93 -9.98
N VAL A 50 -12.03 6.25 -8.71
CA VAL A 50 -11.70 5.29 -7.65
C VAL A 50 -12.79 5.33 -6.57
N ALA A 51 -12.94 4.25 -5.84
CA ALA A 51 -13.74 4.18 -4.63
C ALA A 51 -12.79 4.03 -3.43
N VAL A 52 -13.05 4.77 -2.36
CA VAL A 52 -12.25 4.75 -1.14
C VAL A 52 -13.07 4.10 -0.01
N ALA A 53 -12.42 3.25 0.76
CA ALA A 53 -12.98 2.67 1.98
C ALA A 53 -12.02 2.94 3.14
N ALA A 54 -12.48 3.67 4.15
CA ALA A 54 -11.71 3.93 5.36
C ALA A 54 -11.66 2.69 6.25
N LEU A 55 -10.45 2.28 6.62
CA LEU A 55 -10.20 1.14 7.50
C LEU A 55 -9.42 1.57 8.74
N SER A 56 -9.32 0.68 9.72
CA SER A 56 -8.69 0.97 11.02
C SER A 56 -7.17 1.19 10.95
N SER A 57 -6.51 0.71 9.89
CA SER A 57 -5.07 0.85 9.69
C SER A 57 -4.65 0.45 8.27
N GLY A 58 -3.46 0.88 7.83
CA GLY A 58 -2.87 0.43 6.57
C GLY A 58 -2.63 -1.09 6.52
N THR A 59 -2.28 -1.71 7.66
CA THR A 59 -2.18 -3.17 7.76
C THR A 59 -3.51 -3.86 7.46
N ALA A 60 -4.62 -3.32 7.98
CA ALA A 60 -5.95 -3.84 7.69
C ALA A 60 -6.32 -3.64 6.21
N ALA A 61 -5.93 -2.52 5.62
CA ALA A 61 -6.14 -2.24 4.21
C ALA A 61 -5.39 -3.23 3.31
N LEU A 62 -4.11 -3.48 3.58
CA LEU A 62 -3.32 -4.48 2.85
C LEU A 62 -3.89 -5.89 3.01
N HIS A 63 -4.32 -6.26 4.22
CA HIS A 63 -4.95 -7.56 4.47
C HIS A 63 -6.23 -7.72 3.65
N LEU A 64 -7.11 -6.71 3.66
CA LEU A 64 -8.32 -6.75 2.86
C LEU A 64 -8.02 -6.77 1.35
N SER A 65 -7.04 -6.00 0.88
CA SER A 65 -6.62 -5.99 -0.52
C SER A 65 -6.17 -7.38 -0.99
N LEU A 66 -5.39 -8.10 -0.17
CA LEU A 66 -4.98 -9.48 -0.46
C LEU A 66 -6.18 -10.44 -0.54
N ILE A 67 -7.17 -10.28 0.34
CA ILE A 67 -8.42 -11.05 0.29
C ILE A 67 -9.18 -10.76 -1.01
N LEU A 68 -9.30 -9.49 -1.39
CA LEU A 68 -10.03 -9.07 -2.59
C LEU A 68 -9.41 -9.59 -3.89
N VAL A 69 -8.08 -9.70 -3.96
CA VAL A 69 -7.41 -10.32 -5.11
C VAL A 69 -7.34 -11.86 -5.00
N GLY A 70 -7.96 -12.42 -3.97
CA GLY A 70 -8.20 -13.87 -3.84
C GLY A 70 -7.01 -14.68 -3.36
N VAL A 71 -6.13 -14.10 -2.54
CA VAL A 71 -5.03 -14.84 -1.90
C VAL A 71 -5.57 -15.86 -0.91
N GLN A 72 -5.06 -17.09 -0.96
CA GLN A 72 -5.46 -18.24 -0.16
C GLN A 72 -4.26 -18.85 0.58
N PRO A 73 -4.49 -19.64 1.64
CA PRO A 73 -3.41 -20.39 2.27
C PRO A 73 -2.63 -21.26 1.28
N GLY A 74 -1.29 -21.16 1.34
CA GLY A 74 -0.37 -21.86 0.44
C GLY A 74 0.00 -21.10 -0.83
N ASP A 75 -0.68 -19.99 -1.16
CA ASP A 75 -0.28 -19.11 -2.24
C ASP A 75 1.05 -18.39 -1.93
N GLU A 76 1.66 -17.84 -2.96
CA GLU A 76 2.83 -16.99 -2.84
C GLU A 76 2.48 -15.57 -3.26
N VAL A 77 2.97 -14.58 -2.49
CA VAL A 77 2.80 -13.16 -2.77
C VAL A 77 4.17 -12.48 -2.77
N ILE A 78 4.45 -11.75 -3.83
CA ILE A 78 5.69 -10.99 -3.94
C ILE A 78 5.58 -9.70 -3.12
N CYS A 79 6.64 -9.37 -2.37
CA CYS A 79 6.76 -8.14 -1.61
C CYS A 79 8.22 -7.65 -1.64
N GLN A 80 8.45 -6.34 -1.62
CA GLN A 80 9.83 -5.86 -1.49
C GLN A 80 10.40 -6.17 -0.09
N SER A 81 11.72 -6.40 -0.01
CA SER A 81 12.39 -6.74 1.25
C SER A 81 12.62 -5.52 2.14
N MET A 82 12.89 -4.36 1.54
CA MET A 82 13.06 -3.08 2.26
C MET A 82 11.71 -2.39 2.39
N THR A 83 11.03 -2.66 3.49
CA THR A 83 9.71 -2.08 3.80
C THR A 83 9.40 -2.20 5.29
N PHE A 84 8.36 -1.51 5.73
CA PHE A 84 7.77 -1.75 7.04
C PHE A 84 7.10 -3.13 7.06
N SER A 85 7.21 -3.85 8.18
CA SER A 85 6.72 -5.24 8.27
C SER A 85 5.22 -5.41 7.96
N ALA A 86 4.45 -4.32 8.05
CA ALA A 86 3.03 -4.32 7.71
C ALA A 86 2.74 -4.66 6.25
N SER A 87 3.69 -4.49 5.32
CA SER A 87 3.52 -4.92 3.93
C SER A 87 3.59 -6.44 3.79
N ALA A 88 4.37 -7.13 4.63
CA ALA A 88 4.57 -8.57 4.56
C ALA A 88 3.68 -9.37 5.53
N ASN A 89 3.38 -8.83 6.71
CA ASN A 89 2.62 -9.55 7.74
C ASN A 89 1.24 -10.04 7.27
N PRO A 90 0.42 -9.24 6.53
CA PRO A 90 -0.88 -9.68 6.05
C PRO A 90 -0.82 -10.90 5.11
N ILE A 91 0.29 -11.09 4.40
CA ILE A 91 0.53 -12.28 3.58
C ILE A 91 0.54 -13.51 4.50
N ALA A 92 1.30 -13.44 5.60
CA ALA A 92 1.37 -14.51 6.57
C ALA A 92 0.04 -14.73 7.32
N TYR A 93 -0.75 -13.69 7.57
CA TYR A 93 -2.07 -13.81 8.20
C TYR A 93 -3.03 -14.68 7.37
N LEU A 94 -2.89 -14.66 6.04
CA LEU A 94 -3.67 -15.48 5.12
C LEU A 94 -3.11 -16.90 4.94
N GLY A 95 -2.02 -17.26 5.64
CA GLY A 95 -1.35 -18.55 5.43
C GLY A 95 -0.61 -18.64 4.10
N ALA A 96 -0.37 -17.52 3.43
CA ALA A 96 0.42 -17.43 2.22
C ALA A 96 1.91 -17.18 2.54
N THR A 97 2.78 -17.35 1.56
CA THR A 97 4.23 -17.21 1.70
C THR A 97 4.71 -15.93 1.02
N PRO A 98 5.35 -15.01 1.75
CA PRO A 98 5.97 -13.85 1.12
C PRO A 98 7.23 -14.25 0.35
N ILE A 99 7.33 -13.78 -0.89
CA ILE A 99 8.53 -13.89 -1.72
C ILE A 99 9.17 -12.51 -1.77
N PHE A 100 10.28 -12.35 -1.08
CA PHE A 100 10.95 -11.06 -0.96
C PHE A 100 11.82 -10.75 -2.17
N ILE A 101 11.67 -9.53 -2.67
CA ILE A 101 12.44 -8.99 -3.79
C ILE A 101 13.35 -7.88 -3.28
N ASP A 102 14.58 -7.89 -3.73
CA ASP A 102 15.59 -6.89 -3.37
C ASP A 102 15.30 -5.53 -4.00
N SER A 103 15.93 -4.48 -3.47
CA SER A 103 15.80 -3.11 -3.91
C SER A 103 16.64 -2.80 -5.14
N GLU A 104 16.21 -1.84 -5.95
CA GLU A 104 17.04 -1.24 -7.00
C GLU A 104 17.77 0.01 -6.46
N TYR A 105 18.86 0.41 -7.12
CA TYR A 105 19.79 1.42 -6.58
C TYR A 105 19.31 2.86 -6.66
N THR A 106 18.28 3.16 -7.46
CA THR A 106 17.86 4.56 -7.72
C THR A 106 16.91 5.07 -6.65
N THR A 107 15.88 4.29 -6.33
CA THR A 107 14.83 4.67 -5.37
C THR A 107 14.84 3.83 -4.10
N TRP A 108 15.63 2.75 -4.07
CA TRP A 108 15.69 1.74 -3.00
C TRP A 108 14.38 0.97 -2.81
N ASN A 109 13.47 1.09 -3.77
CA ASN A 109 12.24 0.32 -3.81
C ASN A 109 12.40 -0.96 -4.65
N LEU A 110 11.30 -1.67 -4.85
CA LEU A 110 11.21 -2.95 -5.57
C LEU A 110 12.01 -2.91 -6.89
N CYS A 111 12.97 -3.83 -7.06
CA CYS A 111 13.75 -3.96 -8.28
C CYS A 111 12.94 -4.66 -9.38
N PRO A 112 12.61 -4.00 -10.51
CA PRO A 112 11.82 -4.63 -11.58
C PRO A 112 12.50 -5.85 -12.21
N ILE A 113 13.84 -5.83 -12.32
CA ILE A 113 14.60 -6.95 -12.89
C ILE A 113 14.52 -8.18 -11.95
N ALA A 114 14.71 -7.96 -10.65
CA ALA A 114 14.59 -9.04 -9.67
C ALA A 114 13.14 -9.54 -9.54
N LEU A 115 12.16 -8.66 -9.65
CA LEU A 115 10.74 -9.00 -9.70
C LEU A 115 10.44 -9.98 -10.84
N GLU A 116 10.81 -9.62 -12.06
CA GLU A 116 10.54 -10.47 -13.22
C GLU A 116 11.26 -11.81 -13.12
N ALA A 117 12.53 -11.81 -12.68
CA ALA A 117 13.28 -13.04 -12.47
C ALA A 117 12.62 -13.97 -11.45
N ALA A 118 12.12 -13.43 -10.33
CA ALA A 118 11.40 -14.19 -9.32
C ALA A 118 10.09 -14.77 -9.87
N ILE A 119 9.30 -13.99 -10.60
CA ILE A 119 8.06 -14.48 -11.23
C ILE A 119 8.35 -15.67 -12.13
N ILE A 120 9.36 -15.56 -13.00
CA ILE A 120 9.76 -16.62 -13.91
C ILE A 120 10.19 -17.88 -13.15
N ASP A 121 10.97 -17.72 -12.09
CA ASP A 121 11.41 -18.83 -11.23
C ASP A 121 10.22 -19.54 -10.58
N ARG A 122 9.31 -18.76 -9.96
CA ARG A 122 8.13 -19.33 -9.29
C ARG A 122 7.20 -20.05 -10.27
N ILE A 123 7.00 -19.49 -11.47
CA ILE A 123 6.20 -20.16 -12.54
C ILE A 123 6.83 -21.50 -12.95
N LYS A 124 8.17 -21.57 -13.12
CA LYS A 124 8.85 -22.83 -13.40
C LYS A 124 8.65 -23.91 -12.35
N LEU A 125 8.48 -23.49 -11.10
CA LEU A 125 8.19 -24.38 -9.97
C LEU A 125 6.68 -24.72 -9.83
N GLY A 126 5.84 -24.25 -10.77
CA GLY A 126 4.39 -24.46 -10.72
C GLY A 126 3.66 -23.59 -9.70
N LYS A 127 4.30 -22.53 -9.20
CA LYS A 127 3.80 -21.63 -8.16
C LYS A 127 3.73 -20.17 -8.65
N LYS A 128 2.88 -19.89 -9.63
CA LYS A 128 2.68 -18.50 -10.07
C LYS A 128 2.26 -17.63 -8.89
N PRO A 129 2.98 -16.53 -8.59
CA PRO A 129 2.60 -15.62 -7.51
C PRO A 129 1.18 -15.08 -7.69
N LYS A 130 0.43 -14.99 -6.59
CA LYS A 130 -0.97 -14.58 -6.60
C LYS A 130 -1.15 -13.07 -6.64
N ALA A 131 -0.22 -12.31 -6.07
CA ALA A 131 -0.21 -10.85 -6.06
C ALA A 131 1.22 -10.32 -5.93
N ILE A 132 1.39 -9.03 -6.25
CA ILE A 132 2.60 -8.24 -6.01
C ILE A 132 2.22 -7.10 -5.09
N ILE A 133 2.98 -6.85 -4.02
CA ILE A 133 2.89 -5.65 -3.19
C ILE A 133 4.12 -4.79 -3.50
N GLY A 134 3.89 -3.63 -4.12
CA GLY A 134 4.89 -2.59 -4.34
C GLY A 134 4.70 -1.48 -3.30
N VAL A 135 5.80 -1.04 -2.67
CA VAL A 135 5.76 -0.02 -1.62
C VAL A 135 6.44 1.25 -2.11
N HIS A 136 5.86 2.39 -1.83
CA HIS A 136 6.47 3.71 -2.03
C HIS A 136 7.20 4.14 -0.75
N LEU A 137 8.31 3.48 -0.45
CA LEU A 137 9.02 3.63 0.82
C LEU A 137 9.52 5.06 1.02
N TYR A 138 9.27 5.61 2.20
CA TYR A 138 9.59 7.00 2.58
C TYR A 138 9.04 8.06 1.62
N GLY A 139 7.93 7.76 0.95
CA GLY A 139 7.29 8.68 0.00
C GLY A 139 7.95 8.74 -1.37
N MET A 140 9.00 7.93 -1.61
CA MET A 140 9.64 7.81 -2.91
C MET A 140 8.90 6.77 -3.75
N PRO A 141 8.31 7.15 -4.89
CA PRO A 141 7.63 6.20 -5.77
C PRO A 141 8.60 5.14 -6.33
N PHE A 142 8.18 3.87 -6.33
CA PHE A 142 8.90 2.85 -7.09
C PHE A 142 8.73 3.08 -8.60
N GLN A 143 9.41 2.32 -9.44
CA GLN A 143 9.30 2.42 -10.91
C GLN A 143 7.95 1.84 -11.39
N VAL A 144 6.86 2.58 -11.13
CA VAL A 144 5.47 2.13 -11.27
C VAL A 144 5.18 1.55 -12.65
N ASP A 145 5.57 2.24 -13.71
CA ASP A 145 5.35 1.81 -15.10
C ASP A 145 5.98 0.45 -15.39
N LYS A 146 7.23 0.24 -14.95
CA LYS A 146 7.94 -1.02 -15.19
C LYS A 146 7.33 -2.18 -14.39
N VAL A 147 6.99 -1.93 -13.12
CA VAL A 147 6.37 -2.94 -12.27
C VAL A 147 4.98 -3.30 -12.79
N GLN A 148 4.20 -2.30 -13.22
CA GLN A 148 2.88 -2.50 -13.79
C GLN A 148 2.94 -3.26 -15.13
N GLU A 149 3.91 -2.95 -16.00
CA GLU A 149 4.14 -3.69 -17.25
C GLU A 149 4.44 -5.18 -16.98
N ILE A 150 5.29 -5.45 -15.98
CA ILE A 150 5.58 -6.83 -15.56
C ILE A 150 4.33 -7.51 -14.99
N ALA A 151 3.61 -6.84 -14.09
CA ALA A 151 2.39 -7.36 -13.50
C ALA A 151 1.35 -7.74 -14.57
N GLN A 152 1.13 -6.86 -15.54
CA GLN A 152 0.24 -7.11 -16.68
C GLN A 152 0.73 -8.25 -17.56
N LYS A 153 2.03 -8.29 -17.90
CA LYS A 153 2.63 -9.36 -18.72
C LYS A 153 2.36 -10.75 -18.16
N TYR A 154 2.39 -10.90 -16.85
CA TYR A 154 2.19 -12.18 -16.18
C TYR A 154 0.78 -12.34 -15.62
N ASP A 155 -0.11 -11.39 -15.83
CA ASP A 155 -1.47 -11.39 -15.31
C ASP A 155 -1.47 -11.66 -13.79
N ILE A 156 -0.78 -10.78 -13.04
CA ILE A 156 -0.68 -10.81 -11.58
C ILE A 156 -1.15 -9.44 -11.05
N PRO A 157 -2.12 -9.38 -10.13
CA PRO A 157 -2.58 -8.12 -9.57
C PRO A 157 -1.47 -7.43 -8.78
N LEU A 158 -1.38 -6.10 -8.95
CA LEU A 158 -0.48 -5.22 -8.21
C LEU A 158 -1.27 -4.48 -7.13
N ILE A 159 -0.79 -4.54 -5.90
CA ILE A 159 -1.26 -3.76 -4.76
C ILE A 159 -0.18 -2.71 -4.46
N GLU A 160 -0.57 -1.44 -4.38
CA GLU A 160 0.34 -0.35 -4.00
C GLU A 160 0.19 -0.06 -2.50
N ASP A 161 1.28 -0.21 -1.75
CA ASP A 161 1.37 0.26 -0.37
C ASP A 161 1.87 1.70 -0.39
N SER A 162 0.92 2.62 -0.27
CA SER A 162 1.14 4.07 -0.33
C SER A 162 1.10 4.74 1.05
N ALA A 163 1.34 3.99 2.12
CA ALA A 163 1.26 4.48 3.50
C ALA A 163 2.09 5.75 3.74
N GLU A 164 3.21 5.92 3.04
CA GLU A 164 4.11 7.05 3.20
C GLU A 164 4.07 8.03 2.00
N SER A 165 3.27 7.77 0.97
CA SER A 165 3.34 8.48 -0.30
C SER A 165 2.10 9.31 -0.67
N LEU A 166 1.16 9.49 0.26
CA LEU A 166 0.03 10.39 0.01
C LEU A 166 0.54 11.80 -0.31
N GLY A 167 0.22 12.28 -1.53
CA GLY A 167 0.74 13.56 -2.05
C GLY A 167 1.98 13.44 -2.94
N SER A 168 2.69 12.31 -2.90
CA SER A 168 3.75 12.04 -3.89
C SER A 168 3.16 11.80 -5.27
N THR A 169 3.98 12.05 -6.29
CA THR A 169 3.56 11.86 -7.68
C THR A 169 4.61 11.08 -8.46
N TYR A 170 4.16 10.15 -9.28
CA TYR A 170 4.96 9.47 -10.29
C TYR A 170 4.51 9.94 -11.68
N LYS A 171 5.39 10.56 -12.46
CA LYS A 171 5.09 11.11 -13.81
C LYS A 171 3.81 11.96 -13.85
N LYS A 172 3.60 12.81 -12.84
CA LYS A 172 2.43 13.68 -12.65
C LYS A 172 1.13 12.98 -12.24
N GLN A 173 1.13 11.67 -12.05
CA GLN A 173 0.02 10.93 -11.44
C GLN A 173 0.28 10.78 -9.94
N LYS A 174 -0.75 10.88 -9.14
CA LYS A 174 -0.66 10.66 -7.69
C LYS A 174 -0.42 9.19 -7.39
N CYS A 175 0.34 8.95 -6.32
CA CYS A 175 0.56 7.60 -5.80
C CYS A 175 -0.62 7.17 -4.91
N GLY A 176 -1.01 5.92 -4.96
CA GLY A 176 -2.07 5.31 -4.17
C GLY A 176 -3.39 5.23 -4.85
#